data_a36c8b595811993caa03ace39366ee6a
#
_entry.id   a36c8b595811993caa03ace39366ee6a
#
_cell.length_a   1.000
_cell.length_b   1.000
_cell.length_c   1.000
_cell.angle_alpha   90.00
_cell.angle_beta   90.00
_cell.angle_gamma   90.00
#
_symmetry.space_group_name_H-M   'P 1'
#
loop_
_entity.id
_entity.type
_entity.pdbx_description
1 polymer ?
#
loop_
_entity_poly.entity_id
_entity_poly.type
_entity_poly.pdbx_seq_one_letter_code
_entity_poly.pdbx_strand_id
1 'polypeptide(L)'
;MAAGRVFAASRVLLSAVPGKAGIRQQVLPASWTQRRDSSQHMIPPPAKYGGRHTVTMIPGDGIGPELALHVKEVFRHACVPVDFEVVNVNSTATDEGDIQNAITAIRRNRVALKGNIETNHNMPPSHRSRNNLLRTSLDLYANVIHCQSLPGVQTRHKDIDILIVRENTEGEYSSLEHESVSGVVESLKIITRTNSLRIAEYAFKLARENGRKKITAVHKANIMKLADGLFLQCCKEVASGYPDITFESMIVDNTTMQLVSNPQQFDVMVMPNLYGNVINNVCAGLVGGPGLVPGANYGNVYAVFETATRNTGKSIANKNIANPTAMLLASCMMLDHLKLHTYAASIRKAILGSMNEHRMHTPDIGGQGTTSEVVQSICRQIIIKNGRAVTI
;
A
#
# COMPACT_ATOMS: atom_id res chain seq x y z
N MET A 1 -50.18 19.84 -45.76
CA MET A 1 -49.67 18.77 -46.64
C MET A 1 -48.51 18.13 -45.94
N ALA A 2 -48.76 17.15 -45.18
CA ALA A 2 -48.73 15.71 -45.38
C ALA A 2 -47.35 15.19 -45.84
N ALA A 3 -46.69 14.46 -44.96
CA ALA A 3 -46.28 13.09 -45.20
C ALA A 3 -45.42 12.57 -44.01
N GLY A 4 -46.06 11.71 -43.22
CA GLY A 4 -45.37 10.87 -42.24
C GLY A 4 -44.63 9.74 -42.95
N ARG A 5 -43.55 9.25 -42.34
CA ARG A 5 -42.99 7.95 -42.63
C ARG A 5 -42.87 7.12 -41.36
N VAL A 6 -43.58 6.02 -41.43
CA VAL A 6 -43.68 4.94 -40.46
C VAL A 6 -42.38 4.15 -40.46
N PHE A 7 -41.79 3.91 -39.31
CA PHE A 7 -40.71 2.93 -39.13
C PHE A 7 -41.34 1.57 -38.80
N ALA A 8 -41.12 0.60 -39.68
CA ALA A 8 -41.53 -0.78 -39.52
C ALA A 8 -40.65 -1.49 -38.50
N ALA A 9 -41.28 -2.07 -37.48
CA ALA A 9 -40.63 -2.95 -36.53
C ALA A 9 -40.45 -4.34 -37.14
N SER A 10 -39.22 -4.80 -37.28
CA SER A 10 -38.88 -6.17 -37.63
C SER A 10 -39.05 -7.05 -36.39
N ARG A 11 -40.11 -7.88 -36.40
CA ARG A 11 -40.28 -8.98 -35.44
C ARG A 11 -39.31 -10.10 -35.81
N VAL A 12 -38.37 -10.41 -34.93
CA VAL A 12 -37.62 -11.67 -34.95
C VAL A 12 -38.43 -12.71 -34.20
N LEU A 13 -38.86 -13.74 -34.92
CA LEU A 13 -39.54 -14.93 -34.38
C LEU A 13 -38.54 -15.75 -33.55
N LEU A 14 -38.79 -15.83 -32.24
CA LEU A 14 -38.16 -16.82 -31.37
C LEU A 14 -38.92 -18.14 -31.51
N SER A 15 -38.30 -19.13 -32.12
CA SER A 15 -38.77 -20.51 -32.12
C SER A 15 -38.51 -21.13 -30.73
N ALA A 16 -39.56 -21.62 -30.11
CA ALA A 16 -39.55 -22.36 -28.86
C ALA A 16 -38.89 -23.74 -29.04
N VAL A 17 -37.94 -24.08 -28.17
CA VAL A 17 -37.47 -25.44 -27.98
C VAL A 17 -37.90 -25.90 -26.59
N PRO A 18 -38.65 -27.02 -26.47
CA PRO A 18 -38.99 -27.59 -25.17
C PRO A 18 -37.91 -28.57 -24.72
N GLY A 19 -37.36 -28.39 -23.55
CA GLY A 19 -36.41 -29.31 -22.95
C GLY A 19 -36.24 -29.08 -21.47
N LYS A 20 -37.10 -29.66 -20.64
CA LYS A 20 -36.84 -29.82 -19.20
C LYS A 20 -35.64 -30.73 -19.03
N ALA A 21 -34.49 -30.18 -18.60
CA ALA A 21 -33.41 -30.95 -18.00
C ALA A 21 -33.14 -30.38 -16.60
N GLY A 22 -33.45 -31.16 -15.59
CA GLY A 22 -33.23 -30.84 -14.20
C GLY A 22 -31.73 -30.58 -13.95
N ILE A 23 -31.41 -29.41 -13.40
CA ILE A 23 -30.10 -29.11 -12.89
C ILE A 23 -29.91 -29.97 -11.64
N ARG A 24 -29.25 -31.13 -11.80
CA ARG A 24 -28.69 -31.87 -10.69
C ARG A 24 -27.67 -30.94 -10.02
N GLN A 25 -27.96 -30.53 -8.81
CA GLN A 25 -26.94 -30.02 -7.90
C GLN A 25 -25.86 -31.08 -7.79
N GLN A 26 -24.72 -30.88 -8.47
CA GLN A 26 -23.51 -31.65 -8.19
C GLN A 26 -23.02 -31.19 -6.82
N VAL A 27 -23.30 -32.02 -5.83
CA VAL A 27 -22.65 -31.98 -4.53
C VAL A 27 -21.18 -32.27 -4.83
N LEU A 28 -20.33 -31.24 -4.75
CA LEU A 28 -18.89 -31.37 -4.85
C LEU A 28 -18.40 -32.27 -3.71
N PRO A 29 -17.52 -33.24 -3.98
CA PRO A 29 -17.06 -34.15 -2.97
C PRO A 29 -16.28 -33.42 -1.86
N ALA A 30 -16.42 -33.91 -0.64
CA ALA A 30 -15.82 -33.40 0.60
C ALA A 30 -14.27 -33.46 0.68
N SER A 31 -13.60 -33.51 -0.47
CA SER A 31 -12.12 -33.57 -0.57
C SER A 31 -11.42 -32.20 -0.59
N TRP A 32 -12.15 -31.10 -0.44
CA TRP A 32 -11.60 -29.74 -0.38
C TRP A 32 -11.14 -29.32 1.01
N THR A 33 -11.24 -30.18 2.02
CA THR A 33 -10.82 -29.89 3.40
C THR A 33 -9.36 -30.18 3.71
N GLN A 34 -8.58 -30.67 2.75
CA GLN A 34 -7.12 -30.60 2.85
C GLN A 34 -6.60 -29.41 2.07
N ARG A 35 -6.96 -28.21 2.50
CA ARG A 35 -6.12 -27.05 2.21
C ARG A 35 -4.79 -27.31 2.91
N ARG A 36 -3.79 -27.66 2.13
CA ARG A 36 -2.39 -27.47 2.54
C ARG A 36 -2.35 -26.07 3.13
N ASP A 37 -1.87 -26.00 4.35
CA ASP A 37 -1.57 -24.78 5.08
C ASP A 37 -0.54 -24.00 4.25
N SER A 38 -1.02 -23.31 3.21
CA SER A 38 -0.22 -22.42 2.37
C SER A 38 -0.06 -21.05 3.03
N SER A 39 -0.19 -20.99 4.36
CA SER A 39 0.40 -19.95 5.16
C SER A 39 1.94 -20.11 5.09
N GLN A 40 2.49 -19.99 3.88
CA GLN A 40 3.87 -19.58 3.78
C GLN A 40 3.88 -18.16 4.36
N HIS A 41 4.11 -18.08 5.68
CA HIS A 41 4.62 -16.86 6.27
C HIS A 41 5.75 -16.43 5.36
N MET A 42 5.72 -15.17 4.87
CA MET A 42 6.84 -14.67 4.11
C MET A 42 8.08 -14.88 4.94
N ILE A 43 8.85 -15.88 4.58
CA ILE A 43 10.10 -16.18 5.26
C ILE A 43 11.04 -15.06 4.84
N PRO A 44 11.46 -14.17 5.75
CA PRO A 44 12.42 -13.14 5.40
C PRO A 44 13.68 -13.81 4.84
N PRO A 45 14.37 -13.16 3.91
CA PRO A 45 15.59 -13.73 3.36
C PRO A 45 16.58 -13.96 4.50
N PRO A 46 17.29 -15.10 4.50
CA PRO A 46 18.31 -15.35 5.50
C PRO A 46 19.40 -14.28 5.42
N ALA A 47 19.96 -13.94 6.56
CA ALA A 47 21.13 -13.08 6.60
C ALA A 47 22.28 -13.68 5.76
N LYS A 48 22.99 -12.84 5.04
CA LYS A 48 24.19 -13.21 4.30
C LYS A 48 25.37 -13.37 5.25
N TYR A 49 26.55 -13.56 4.69
CA TYR A 49 27.80 -13.71 5.46
C TYR A 49 27.94 -12.59 6.50
N GLY A 50 28.31 -12.94 7.72
CA GLY A 50 28.45 -12.01 8.84
C GLY A 50 27.12 -11.56 9.49
N GLY A 51 26.00 -12.23 9.19
CA GLY A 51 24.70 -11.90 9.78
C GLY A 51 24.04 -10.62 9.22
N ARG A 52 24.56 -10.07 8.12
CA ARG A 52 24.04 -8.87 7.49
C ARG A 52 23.04 -9.19 6.39
N HIS A 53 21.99 -8.38 6.31
CA HIS A 53 20.99 -8.46 5.25
C HIS A 53 21.34 -7.51 4.11
N THR A 54 21.13 -7.91 2.86
CA THR A 54 21.20 -7.01 1.71
C THR A 54 19.79 -6.63 1.28
N VAL A 55 19.51 -5.33 1.21
CA VAL A 55 18.22 -4.75 0.81
C VAL A 55 18.42 -3.89 -0.43
N THR A 56 17.53 -4.03 -1.41
CA THR A 56 17.53 -3.13 -2.57
C THR A 56 17.00 -1.76 -2.15
N MET A 57 17.73 -0.70 -2.47
CA MET A 57 17.30 0.66 -2.25
C MET A 57 17.06 1.36 -3.58
N ILE A 58 15.85 1.81 -3.82
CA ILE A 58 15.47 2.61 -4.97
C ILE A 58 15.19 4.03 -4.46
N PRO A 59 16.09 5.00 -4.66
CA PRO A 59 15.88 6.35 -4.16
C PRO A 59 14.61 7.01 -4.70
N GLY A 60 14.27 6.77 -5.97
CA GLY A 60 13.13 7.40 -6.63
C GLY A 60 13.37 8.85 -6.98
N ASP A 61 12.28 9.62 -7.13
CA ASP A 61 12.29 11.01 -7.57
C ASP A 61 12.08 12.00 -6.41
N GLY A 62 12.29 13.29 -6.69
CA GLY A 62 12.02 14.38 -5.77
C GLY A 62 12.82 14.32 -4.47
N ILE A 63 12.14 14.20 -3.33
CA ILE A 63 12.76 14.11 -1.99
C ILE A 63 13.34 12.72 -1.69
N GLY A 64 13.09 11.72 -2.55
CA GLY A 64 13.48 10.34 -2.30
C GLY A 64 14.98 10.13 -2.11
N PRO A 65 15.86 10.66 -2.99
CA PRO A 65 17.31 10.54 -2.83
C PRO A 65 17.82 11.14 -1.51
N GLU A 66 17.32 12.30 -1.10
CA GLU A 66 17.64 12.96 0.17
C GLU A 66 17.24 12.07 1.35
N LEU A 67 16.00 11.59 1.38
CA LEU A 67 15.50 10.72 2.45
C LEU A 67 16.23 9.36 2.51
N ALA A 68 16.62 8.80 1.37
CA ALA A 68 17.40 7.56 1.31
C ALA A 68 18.77 7.71 1.97
N LEU A 69 19.44 8.88 1.82
CA LEU A 69 20.69 9.17 2.51
C LEU A 69 20.49 9.23 4.02
N HIS A 70 19.42 9.88 4.49
CA HIS A 70 19.12 9.98 5.91
C HIS A 70 18.76 8.62 6.54
N VAL A 71 18.08 7.72 5.81
CA VAL A 71 17.90 6.33 6.29
C VAL A 71 19.23 5.63 6.50
N LYS A 72 20.18 5.77 5.55
CA LYS A 72 21.51 5.18 5.68
C LYS A 72 22.27 5.76 6.87
N GLU A 73 22.12 7.07 7.11
CA GLU A 73 22.72 7.75 8.27
C GLU A 73 22.21 7.20 9.60
N VAL A 74 20.88 7.14 9.77
CA VAL A 74 20.24 6.57 10.97
C VAL A 74 20.64 5.10 11.18
N PHE A 75 20.66 4.29 10.11
CA PHE A 75 21.06 2.88 10.21
C PHE A 75 22.52 2.71 10.63
N ARG A 76 23.43 3.57 10.15
CA ARG A 76 24.83 3.59 10.58
C ARG A 76 24.93 3.91 12.06
N HIS A 77 24.23 4.94 12.54
CA HIS A 77 24.23 5.33 13.96
C HIS A 77 23.63 4.25 14.86
N ALA A 78 22.57 3.57 14.39
CA ALA A 78 21.95 2.48 15.12
C ALA A 78 22.69 1.14 14.99
N CYS A 79 23.79 1.07 14.23
CA CYS A 79 24.54 -0.16 13.94
C CYS A 79 23.67 -1.27 13.34
N VAL A 80 22.70 -0.92 12.49
CA VAL A 80 21.78 -1.89 11.87
C VAL A 80 22.56 -2.80 10.91
N PRO A 81 22.39 -4.13 10.99
CA PRO A 81 23.11 -5.09 10.12
C PRO A 81 22.45 -5.21 8.74
N VAL A 82 22.27 -4.09 8.05
CA VAL A 82 21.70 -4.02 6.69
C VAL A 82 22.65 -3.29 5.77
N ASP A 83 22.89 -3.87 4.60
CA ASP A 83 23.62 -3.28 3.49
C ASP A 83 22.64 -2.94 2.36
N PHE A 84 22.75 -1.73 1.82
CA PHE A 84 21.89 -1.27 0.74
C PHE A 84 22.54 -1.40 -0.63
N GLU A 85 21.89 -2.17 -1.51
CA GLU A 85 22.19 -2.18 -2.94
C GLU A 85 21.35 -1.11 -3.61
N VAL A 86 21.99 0.01 -4.01
CA VAL A 86 21.28 1.15 -4.61
C VAL A 86 21.08 0.92 -6.09
N VAL A 87 19.83 1.02 -6.54
CA VAL A 87 19.44 0.95 -7.95
C VAL A 87 18.63 2.20 -8.30
N ASN A 88 19.11 2.98 -9.25
CA ASN A 88 18.41 4.17 -9.71
C ASN A 88 17.41 3.78 -10.80
N VAL A 89 16.20 4.34 -10.72
CA VAL A 89 15.13 4.17 -11.70
C VAL A 89 14.72 5.56 -12.17
N ASN A 90 14.80 5.80 -13.48
CA ASN A 90 14.40 7.06 -14.08
C ASN A 90 12.94 7.01 -14.50
N SER A 91 12.11 7.89 -13.94
CA SER A 91 10.67 7.96 -14.24
C SER A 91 10.35 8.39 -15.69
N THR A 92 11.27 9.11 -16.34
CA THR A 92 11.08 9.65 -17.70
C THR A 92 11.78 8.83 -18.79
N ALA A 93 12.56 7.81 -18.43
CA ALA A 93 13.23 6.96 -19.41
C ALA A 93 12.21 6.21 -20.29
N THR A 94 12.45 6.16 -21.58
CA THR A 94 11.67 5.36 -22.53
C THR A 94 12.08 3.89 -22.49
N ASP A 95 13.34 3.62 -22.17
CA ASP A 95 13.88 2.28 -21.99
C ASP A 95 13.47 1.70 -20.63
N GLU A 96 13.12 0.42 -20.62
CA GLU A 96 12.77 -0.33 -19.41
C GLU A 96 13.96 -1.00 -18.71
N GLY A 97 15.18 -0.77 -19.17
CA GLY A 97 16.39 -1.42 -18.64
C GLY A 97 16.62 -1.14 -17.17
N ASP A 98 16.41 0.08 -16.72
CA ASP A 98 16.57 0.51 -15.34
C ASP A 98 15.55 -0.17 -14.37
N ILE A 99 14.27 -0.24 -14.78
CA ILE A 99 13.25 -0.93 -13.98
C ILE A 99 13.46 -2.45 -13.96
N GLN A 100 13.95 -3.06 -15.05
CA GLN A 100 14.30 -4.47 -15.08
C GLN A 100 15.49 -4.79 -14.18
N ASN A 101 16.47 -3.90 -14.10
CA ASN A 101 17.58 -4.00 -13.16
C ASN A 101 17.07 -3.93 -11.70
N ALA A 102 16.16 -3.02 -11.41
CA ALA A 102 15.54 -2.91 -10.08
C ALA A 102 14.75 -4.18 -9.72
N ILE A 103 13.93 -4.70 -10.63
CA ILE A 103 13.18 -5.95 -10.44
C ILE A 103 14.16 -7.11 -10.18
N THR A 104 15.24 -7.20 -10.93
CA THR A 104 16.27 -8.25 -10.77
C THR A 104 16.95 -8.14 -9.41
N ALA A 105 17.32 -6.94 -8.97
CA ALA A 105 17.89 -6.70 -7.65
C ALA A 105 16.92 -7.10 -6.53
N ILE A 106 15.61 -6.75 -6.65
CA ILE A 106 14.60 -7.14 -5.66
C ILE A 106 14.37 -8.65 -5.67
N ARG A 107 14.35 -9.30 -6.81
CA ARG A 107 14.25 -10.78 -6.89
C ARG A 107 15.40 -11.47 -6.18
N ARG A 108 16.61 -10.94 -6.25
CA ARG A 108 17.79 -11.43 -5.56
C ARG A 108 17.75 -11.18 -4.06
N ASN A 109 17.41 -9.96 -3.65
CA ASN A 109 17.44 -9.52 -2.25
C ASN A 109 16.12 -9.79 -1.51
N ARG A 110 15.01 -10.00 -2.21
CA ARG A 110 13.64 -10.25 -1.73
C ARG A 110 12.99 -9.06 -1.02
N VAL A 111 13.77 -8.12 -0.54
CA VAL A 111 13.29 -6.95 0.21
C VAL A 111 13.85 -5.68 -0.42
N ALA A 112 13.01 -4.64 -0.50
CA ALA A 112 13.43 -3.33 -0.96
C ALA A 112 12.87 -2.21 -0.09
N LEU A 113 13.59 -1.10 -0.03
CA LEU A 113 13.14 0.20 0.45
C LEU A 113 13.12 1.16 -0.75
N LYS A 114 11.98 1.79 -1.01
CA LYS A 114 11.78 2.57 -2.23
C LYS A 114 11.24 3.96 -1.90
N GLY A 115 11.88 4.99 -2.48
CA GLY A 115 11.29 6.32 -2.62
C GLY A 115 10.22 6.34 -3.73
N ASN A 116 9.48 7.42 -3.81
CA ASN A 116 8.41 7.54 -4.78
C ASN A 116 8.96 7.76 -6.20
N ILE A 117 8.48 6.99 -7.15
CA ILE A 117 8.76 7.16 -8.58
C ILE A 117 7.58 7.89 -9.18
N GLU A 118 7.84 8.98 -9.90
CA GLU A 118 6.80 9.75 -10.55
C GLU A 118 6.09 8.96 -11.65
N THR A 119 4.80 9.18 -11.77
CA THR A 119 4.01 8.73 -12.93
C THR A 119 3.44 9.98 -13.59
N ASN A 120 4.04 10.36 -14.72
CA ASN A 120 3.67 11.56 -15.46
C ASN A 120 2.51 11.24 -16.42
N HIS A 121 1.41 11.99 -16.33
CA HIS A 121 0.24 11.85 -17.19
C HIS A 121 0.46 12.35 -18.63
N ASN A 122 1.52 13.13 -18.86
CA ASN A 122 1.88 13.63 -20.22
C ASN A 122 2.65 12.59 -21.04
N MET A 123 2.96 11.44 -20.49
CA MET A 123 3.61 10.36 -21.25
C MET A 123 2.61 9.69 -22.20
N PRO A 124 3.08 9.14 -23.32
CA PRO A 124 2.20 8.44 -24.27
C PRO A 124 1.42 7.30 -23.58
N PRO A 125 0.21 6.95 -24.05
CA PRO A 125 -0.59 5.84 -23.49
C PRO A 125 0.14 4.50 -23.50
N SER A 126 1.11 4.31 -24.39
CA SER A 126 1.98 3.12 -24.41
C SER A 126 3.00 3.06 -23.26
N HIS A 127 3.25 4.16 -22.57
CA HIS A 127 4.19 4.21 -21.46
C HIS A 127 3.57 3.58 -20.19
N ARG A 128 4.14 2.49 -19.74
CA ARG A 128 3.69 1.82 -18.51
C ARG A 128 4.28 2.47 -17.27
N SER A 129 3.43 2.74 -16.27
CA SER A 129 3.90 3.24 -14.98
C SER A 129 4.94 2.30 -14.36
N ARG A 130 6.13 2.84 -14.03
CA ARG A 130 7.23 2.11 -13.37
C ARG A 130 6.77 1.45 -12.07
N ASN A 131 5.95 2.16 -11.30
CA ASN A 131 5.36 1.62 -10.08
C ASN A 131 4.47 0.41 -10.34
N ASN A 132 3.67 0.45 -11.42
CA ASN A 132 2.77 -0.64 -11.77
C ASN A 132 3.56 -1.86 -12.28
N LEU A 133 4.56 -1.64 -13.14
CA LEU A 133 5.46 -2.71 -13.60
C LEU A 133 6.14 -3.44 -12.44
N LEU A 134 6.63 -2.69 -11.45
CA LEU A 134 7.28 -3.26 -10.28
C LEU A 134 6.31 -4.13 -9.45
N ARG A 135 5.08 -3.65 -9.23
CA ARG A 135 4.05 -4.39 -8.46
C ARG A 135 3.60 -5.67 -9.14
N THR A 136 3.29 -5.59 -10.43
CA THR A 136 2.80 -6.74 -11.19
C THR A 136 3.90 -7.77 -11.42
N SER A 137 5.13 -7.35 -11.74
CA SER A 137 6.26 -8.26 -11.97
C SER A 137 6.73 -9.02 -10.72
N LEU A 138 6.48 -8.46 -9.54
CA LEU A 138 6.83 -9.04 -8.25
C LEU A 138 5.62 -9.60 -7.50
N ASP A 139 4.42 -9.56 -8.10
CA ASP A 139 3.14 -9.95 -7.50
C ASP A 139 2.93 -9.36 -6.10
N LEU A 140 3.16 -8.05 -5.96
CA LEU A 140 2.97 -7.32 -4.71
C LEU A 140 1.49 -6.98 -4.50
N TYR A 141 0.69 -7.97 -4.17
CA TYR A 141 -0.77 -7.89 -4.18
C TYR A 141 -1.37 -7.15 -2.99
N ALA A 142 -0.70 -7.11 -1.84
CA ALA A 142 -1.21 -6.47 -0.64
C ALA A 142 -0.42 -5.18 -0.34
N ASN A 143 -1.07 -4.03 -0.46
CA ASN A 143 -0.53 -2.77 0.03
C ASN A 143 -1.10 -2.52 1.43
N VAL A 144 -0.22 -2.42 2.41
CA VAL A 144 -0.55 -2.23 3.83
C VAL A 144 -0.05 -0.89 4.30
N ILE A 145 -0.94 -0.12 4.90
CA ILE A 145 -0.64 1.20 5.43
C ILE A 145 -1.12 1.25 6.88
N HIS A 146 -0.28 1.77 7.75
CA HIS A 146 -0.63 2.01 9.14
C HIS A 146 -0.77 3.51 9.38
N CYS A 147 -2.00 3.99 9.44
CA CYS A 147 -2.33 5.38 9.78
C CYS A 147 -2.52 5.50 11.28
N GLN A 148 -1.55 6.11 11.95
CA GLN A 148 -1.57 6.31 13.39
C GLN A 148 -1.29 7.76 13.75
N SER A 149 -2.05 8.29 14.72
CA SER A 149 -1.75 9.59 15.33
C SER A 149 -0.38 9.57 16.00
N LEU A 150 0.49 10.51 15.64
CA LEU A 150 1.82 10.63 16.21
C LEU A 150 1.85 11.70 17.31
N PRO A 151 2.69 11.52 18.36
CA PRO A 151 2.80 12.49 19.43
C PRO A 151 3.31 13.84 18.90
N GLY A 152 2.82 14.93 19.46
CA GLY A 152 3.22 16.28 19.09
C GLY A 152 2.55 16.85 17.84
N VAL A 153 1.95 16.02 16.98
CA VAL A 153 1.27 16.47 15.77
C VAL A 153 -0.16 16.93 16.10
N GLN A 154 -0.48 18.16 15.72
CA GLN A 154 -1.82 18.71 15.91
C GLN A 154 -2.73 18.30 14.76
N THR A 155 -3.77 17.56 15.07
CA THR A 155 -4.79 17.11 14.10
C THR A 155 -6.19 17.31 14.68
N ARG A 156 -7.20 17.34 13.79
CA ARG A 156 -8.62 17.47 14.19
C ARG A 156 -9.07 16.32 15.09
N HIS A 157 -8.68 15.08 14.73
CA HIS A 157 -9.01 13.87 15.47
C HIS A 157 -7.74 13.36 16.17
N LYS A 158 -7.91 12.87 17.40
CA LYS A 158 -6.84 12.26 18.18
C LYS A 158 -7.01 10.73 18.21
N ASP A 159 -5.94 10.04 18.57
CA ASP A 159 -5.96 8.60 18.80
C ASP A 159 -6.46 7.77 17.59
N ILE A 160 -6.11 8.24 16.39
CA ILE A 160 -6.35 7.47 15.16
C ILE A 160 -5.36 6.31 15.11
N ASP A 161 -5.86 5.11 14.85
CA ASP A 161 -5.06 3.90 14.66
C ASP A 161 -5.77 2.95 13.70
N ILE A 162 -5.53 3.11 12.40
CA ILE A 162 -6.23 2.40 11.32
C ILE A 162 -5.21 1.64 10.47
N LEU A 163 -5.43 0.34 10.29
CA LEU A 163 -4.71 -0.47 9.30
C LEU A 163 -5.52 -0.53 8.01
N ILE A 164 -4.91 -0.16 6.90
CA ILE A 164 -5.52 -0.22 5.57
C ILE A 164 -4.85 -1.30 4.76
N VAL A 165 -5.64 -2.24 4.26
CA VAL A 165 -5.21 -3.31 3.36
C VAL A 165 -5.87 -3.08 2.01
N ARG A 166 -5.05 -2.75 1.01
CA ARG A 166 -5.47 -2.44 -0.35
C ARG A 166 -5.04 -3.56 -1.29
N GLU A 167 -5.95 -4.07 -2.10
CA GLU A 167 -5.57 -4.86 -3.27
C GLU A 167 -4.76 -3.98 -4.24
N ASN A 168 -3.66 -4.48 -4.81
CA ASN A 168 -2.65 -3.63 -5.44
C ASN A 168 -2.25 -4.05 -6.87
N THR A 169 -2.85 -5.12 -7.42
CA THR A 169 -2.43 -5.73 -8.70
C THR A 169 -3.50 -5.70 -9.80
N GLU A 170 -4.76 -5.51 -9.45
CA GLU A 170 -5.87 -5.49 -10.41
C GLU A 170 -6.75 -4.23 -10.28
N GLY A 171 -7.95 -4.27 -10.78
CA GLY A 171 -8.89 -3.15 -10.80
C GLY A 171 -8.58 -2.15 -11.91
N GLU A 172 -8.78 -0.88 -11.64
CA GLU A 172 -8.57 0.22 -12.58
C GLU A 172 -7.08 0.42 -12.94
N TYR A 173 -6.18 -0.08 -12.10
CA TYR A 173 -4.72 -0.01 -12.30
C TYR A 173 -4.19 -1.05 -13.29
N SER A 174 -5.06 -1.90 -13.87
CA SER A 174 -4.71 -2.76 -15.00
C SER A 174 -4.38 -1.94 -16.26
N SER A 175 -4.77 -0.66 -16.31
CA SER A 175 -4.56 0.27 -17.43
C SER A 175 -5.17 -0.26 -18.74
N LEU A 176 -6.29 -0.95 -18.64
CA LEU A 176 -7.02 -1.47 -19.81
C LEU A 176 -8.04 -0.45 -20.25
N GLU A 177 -7.64 0.35 -21.23
CA GLU A 177 -8.49 1.37 -21.84
C GLU A 177 -8.55 1.16 -23.34
N HIS A 178 -9.68 1.51 -23.94
CA HIS A 178 -9.97 1.34 -25.35
C HIS A 178 -10.82 2.50 -25.85
N GLU A 179 -10.43 3.09 -26.97
CA GLU A 179 -11.25 4.06 -27.68
C GLU A 179 -12.05 3.33 -28.77
N SER A 180 -13.34 3.10 -28.52
CA SER A 180 -14.23 2.35 -29.41
C SER A 180 -14.56 3.15 -30.67
N VAL A 181 -14.82 4.44 -30.53
CA VAL A 181 -14.96 5.43 -31.62
C VAL A 181 -14.39 6.75 -31.14
N SER A 182 -14.00 7.64 -32.05
CA SER A 182 -13.41 8.93 -31.70
C SER A 182 -14.24 9.69 -30.66
N GLY A 183 -13.63 9.99 -29.52
CA GLY A 183 -14.27 10.68 -28.41
C GLY A 183 -15.06 9.80 -27.44
N VAL A 184 -15.02 8.46 -27.59
CA VAL A 184 -15.63 7.51 -26.65
C VAL A 184 -14.57 6.53 -26.15
N VAL A 185 -14.16 6.71 -24.89
CA VAL A 185 -13.14 5.87 -24.26
C VAL A 185 -13.80 4.97 -23.21
N GLU A 186 -13.48 3.70 -23.27
CA GLU A 186 -13.92 2.68 -22.31
C GLU A 186 -12.74 2.31 -21.40
N SER A 187 -12.97 2.22 -20.08
CA SER A 187 -11.99 1.76 -19.11
C SER A 187 -12.51 0.54 -18.36
N LEU A 188 -11.71 -0.51 -18.29
CA LEU A 188 -12.10 -1.79 -17.70
C LEU A 188 -11.58 -1.87 -16.26
N LYS A 189 -12.51 -2.08 -15.33
CA LYS A 189 -12.21 -2.50 -13.95
C LYS A 189 -12.33 -4.03 -13.88
N ILE A 190 -11.21 -4.71 -13.69
CA ILE A 190 -11.18 -6.18 -13.58
C ILE A 190 -11.04 -6.55 -12.11
N ILE A 191 -11.99 -7.35 -11.63
CA ILE A 191 -11.98 -7.93 -10.27
C ILE A 191 -12.09 -9.45 -10.42
N THR A 192 -11.13 -10.17 -9.86
CA THR A 192 -11.11 -11.63 -9.90
C THR A 192 -11.39 -12.23 -8.52
N ARG A 193 -12.04 -13.38 -8.50
CA ARG A 193 -12.31 -14.12 -7.26
C ARG A 193 -11.01 -14.50 -6.53
N THR A 194 -10.01 -14.94 -7.28
CA THR A 194 -8.72 -15.37 -6.73
C THR A 194 -8.02 -14.25 -5.97
N ASN A 195 -7.92 -13.05 -6.57
CA ASN A 195 -7.27 -11.92 -5.91
C ASN A 195 -8.13 -11.35 -4.78
N SER A 196 -9.46 -11.35 -4.95
CA SER A 196 -10.38 -10.91 -3.88
C SER A 196 -10.32 -11.80 -2.64
N LEU A 197 -10.26 -13.13 -2.81
CA LEU A 197 -10.05 -14.06 -1.69
C LEU A 197 -8.68 -13.88 -1.05
N ARG A 198 -7.61 -13.75 -1.87
CA ARG A 198 -6.24 -13.60 -1.41
C ARG A 198 -6.06 -12.34 -0.54
N ILE A 199 -6.60 -11.21 -1.00
CA ILE A 199 -6.48 -9.97 -0.21
C ILE A 199 -7.36 -9.98 1.03
N ALA A 200 -8.55 -10.60 0.97
CA ALA A 200 -9.40 -10.76 2.14
C ALA A 200 -8.72 -11.66 3.20
N GLU A 201 -8.21 -12.84 2.81
CA GLU A 201 -7.46 -13.72 3.71
C GLU A 201 -6.25 -13.01 4.35
N TYR A 202 -5.53 -12.22 3.56
CA TYR A 202 -4.42 -11.42 4.05
C TYR A 202 -4.87 -10.43 5.13
N ALA A 203 -5.96 -9.69 4.88
CA ALA A 203 -6.49 -8.70 5.81
C ALA A 203 -6.94 -9.33 7.13
N PHE A 204 -7.66 -10.45 7.08
CA PHE A 204 -8.11 -11.15 8.29
C PHE A 204 -6.95 -11.74 9.10
N LYS A 205 -5.96 -12.33 8.43
CA LYS A 205 -4.75 -12.84 9.07
C LYS A 205 -3.97 -11.71 9.72
N LEU A 206 -3.73 -10.60 9.01
CA LEU A 206 -3.05 -9.43 9.54
C LEU A 206 -3.77 -8.84 10.75
N ALA A 207 -5.10 -8.75 10.70
CA ALA A 207 -5.92 -8.28 11.81
C ALA A 207 -5.72 -9.16 13.06
N ARG A 208 -5.79 -10.49 12.92
CA ARG A 208 -5.59 -11.43 14.00
C ARG A 208 -4.17 -11.36 14.59
N GLU A 209 -3.14 -11.30 13.76
CA GLU A 209 -1.74 -11.18 14.17
C GLU A 209 -1.45 -9.88 14.94
N ASN A 210 -2.15 -8.80 14.60
CA ASN A 210 -2.03 -7.50 15.29
C ASN A 210 -3.06 -7.30 16.41
N GLY A 211 -3.81 -8.33 16.80
CA GLY A 211 -4.81 -8.25 17.88
C GLY A 211 -6.00 -7.35 17.56
N ARG A 212 -6.24 -7.04 16.29
CA ARG A 212 -7.36 -6.22 15.82
C ARG A 212 -8.68 -7.00 15.91
N LYS A 213 -9.78 -6.28 16.12
CA LYS A 213 -11.08 -6.89 16.41
C LYS A 213 -12.14 -6.66 15.35
N LYS A 214 -11.93 -5.71 14.43
CA LYS A 214 -12.93 -5.32 13.46
C LYS A 214 -12.32 -5.13 12.08
N ILE A 215 -13.00 -5.66 11.05
CA ILE A 215 -12.64 -5.42 9.65
C ILE A 215 -13.82 -4.81 8.91
N THR A 216 -13.58 -3.69 8.23
CA THR A 216 -14.53 -3.01 7.35
C THR A 216 -14.14 -3.23 5.89
N ALA A 217 -14.97 -3.93 5.12
CA ALA A 217 -14.79 -4.07 3.67
C ALA A 217 -15.42 -2.87 2.96
N VAL A 218 -14.61 -2.14 2.20
CA VAL A 218 -15.05 -0.94 1.46
C VAL A 218 -15.32 -1.28 0.01
N HIS A 219 -16.48 -0.89 -0.52
CA HIS A 219 -16.94 -1.27 -1.85
C HIS A 219 -17.93 -0.25 -2.44
N LYS A 220 -18.33 -0.46 -3.70
CA LYS A 220 -19.41 0.25 -4.39
C LYS A 220 -20.42 -0.74 -5.02
N ALA A 221 -20.70 -1.85 -4.34
CA ALA A 221 -21.51 -2.95 -4.85
C ALA A 221 -23.00 -2.59 -5.14
N ASN A 222 -23.48 -1.45 -4.65
CA ASN A 222 -24.79 -0.92 -5.02
C ASN A 222 -24.85 -0.47 -6.49
N ILE A 223 -23.74 -0.04 -7.07
CA ILE A 223 -23.58 0.34 -8.48
C ILE A 223 -22.89 -0.78 -9.26
N MET A 224 -21.70 -1.19 -8.84
CA MET A 224 -20.92 -2.25 -9.50
C MET A 224 -21.25 -3.62 -8.92
N LYS A 225 -22.46 -4.10 -9.22
CA LYS A 225 -23.06 -5.31 -8.63
C LYS A 225 -22.24 -6.58 -8.91
N LEU A 226 -21.61 -6.68 -10.08
CA LEU A 226 -20.80 -7.84 -10.45
C LEU A 226 -19.37 -7.71 -9.90
N ALA A 227 -18.66 -6.64 -10.21
CA ALA A 227 -17.26 -6.48 -9.82
C ALA A 227 -17.09 -6.32 -8.29
N ASP A 228 -17.63 -5.24 -7.73
CA ASP A 228 -17.52 -5.00 -6.27
C ASP A 228 -18.40 -5.97 -5.46
N GLY A 229 -19.48 -6.47 -6.08
CA GLY A 229 -20.29 -7.53 -5.49
C GLY A 229 -19.51 -8.82 -5.29
N LEU A 230 -18.67 -9.22 -6.26
CA LEU A 230 -17.77 -10.37 -6.15
C LEU A 230 -16.73 -10.15 -5.03
N PHE A 231 -16.10 -8.98 -4.99
CA PHE A 231 -15.16 -8.63 -3.93
C PHE A 231 -15.81 -8.74 -2.54
N LEU A 232 -17.00 -8.14 -2.36
CA LEU A 232 -17.73 -8.19 -1.10
C LEU A 232 -18.12 -9.61 -0.71
N GLN A 233 -18.56 -10.43 -1.67
CA GLN A 233 -18.87 -11.84 -1.44
C GLN A 233 -17.66 -12.62 -0.96
N CYS A 234 -16.49 -12.42 -1.58
CA CYS A 234 -15.23 -13.04 -1.14
C CYS A 234 -14.84 -12.62 0.28
N CYS A 235 -14.98 -11.34 0.62
CA CYS A 235 -14.73 -10.87 1.98
C CYS A 235 -15.66 -11.54 3.01
N LYS A 236 -16.95 -11.69 2.70
CA LYS A 236 -17.92 -12.39 3.57
C LYS A 236 -17.59 -13.87 3.73
N GLU A 237 -17.18 -14.52 2.66
CA GLU A 237 -16.77 -15.94 2.68
C GLU A 237 -15.56 -16.14 3.63
N VAL A 238 -14.54 -15.29 3.50
CA VAL A 238 -13.37 -15.36 4.39
C VAL A 238 -13.76 -15.03 5.84
N ALA A 239 -14.60 -14.02 6.05
CA ALA A 239 -15.06 -13.62 7.39
C ALA A 239 -15.70 -14.78 8.17
N SER A 240 -16.38 -15.71 7.50
CA SER A 240 -16.98 -16.89 8.15
C SER A 240 -15.95 -17.81 8.83
N GLY A 241 -14.69 -17.76 8.42
CA GLY A 241 -13.57 -18.49 9.03
C GLY A 241 -12.91 -17.77 10.22
N TYR A 242 -13.36 -16.54 10.55
CA TYR A 242 -12.78 -15.71 11.61
C TYR A 242 -13.84 -15.18 12.58
N PRO A 243 -14.48 -16.06 13.40
CA PRO A 243 -15.55 -15.66 14.31
C PRO A 243 -15.10 -14.72 15.43
N ASP A 244 -13.81 -14.62 15.66
CA ASP A 244 -13.15 -13.73 16.63
C ASP A 244 -13.00 -12.27 16.13
N ILE A 245 -13.30 -12.00 14.85
CA ILE A 245 -13.20 -10.69 14.22
C ILE A 245 -14.57 -10.23 13.73
N THR A 246 -15.02 -9.08 14.19
CA THR A 246 -16.26 -8.47 13.69
C THR A 246 -16.09 -7.99 12.26
N PHE A 247 -16.93 -8.48 11.37
CA PHE A 247 -16.94 -8.07 9.96
C PHE A 247 -18.10 -7.13 9.67
N GLU A 248 -17.79 -6.02 9.01
CA GLU A 248 -18.79 -5.11 8.45
C GLU A 248 -18.41 -4.70 7.02
N SER A 249 -19.35 -4.13 6.30
CA SER A 249 -19.10 -3.58 4.96
C SER A 249 -19.68 -2.18 4.84
N MET A 250 -18.99 -1.31 4.09
CA MET A 250 -19.41 0.07 3.91
C MET A 250 -19.18 0.52 2.47
N ILE A 251 -20.13 1.32 1.95
CA ILE A 251 -20.01 1.92 0.62
C ILE A 251 -18.93 3.02 0.67
N VAL A 252 -18.08 3.11 -0.35
CA VAL A 252 -16.89 3.95 -0.38
C VAL A 252 -17.14 5.45 -0.14
N ASP A 253 -18.21 6.01 -0.69
CA ASP A 253 -18.59 7.40 -0.46
C ASP A 253 -19.02 7.66 0.99
N ASN A 254 -19.80 6.75 1.59
CA ASN A 254 -20.09 6.81 3.02
C ASN A 254 -18.82 6.63 3.86
N THR A 255 -17.92 5.74 3.45
CA THR A 255 -16.65 5.52 4.14
C THR A 255 -15.80 6.79 4.20
N THR A 256 -15.68 7.53 3.10
CA THR A 256 -14.93 8.80 3.08
C THR A 256 -15.54 9.86 4.00
N MET A 257 -16.87 9.98 4.01
CA MET A 257 -17.58 10.87 4.93
C MET A 257 -17.35 10.46 6.39
N GLN A 258 -17.46 9.17 6.69
CA GLN A 258 -17.29 8.64 8.04
C GLN A 258 -15.84 8.76 8.54
N LEU A 259 -14.84 8.61 7.69
CA LEU A 259 -13.44 8.85 8.04
C LEU A 259 -13.20 10.29 8.50
N VAL A 260 -13.81 11.27 7.82
CA VAL A 260 -13.67 12.67 8.19
C VAL A 260 -14.46 13.02 9.46
N SER A 261 -15.62 12.38 9.66
CA SER A 261 -16.51 12.66 10.79
C SER A 261 -16.11 11.94 12.07
N ASN A 262 -15.84 10.64 11.97
CA ASN A 262 -15.56 9.74 13.10
C ASN A 262 -14.59 8.63 12.70
N PRO A 263 -13.29 8.92 12.52
CA PRO A 263 -12.30 7.94 12.08
C PRO A 263 -12.06 6.82 13.11
N GLN A 264 -12.30 7.04 14.39
CA GLN A 264 -12.05 6.06 15.47
C GLN A 264 -12.93 4.81 15.38
N GLN A 265 -14.01 4.84 14.58
CA GLN A 265 -14.83 3.66 14.36
C GLN A 265 -14.16 2.58 13.50
N PHE A 266 -13.11 2.94 12.76
CA PHE A 266 -12.37 2.01 11.89
C PHE A 266 -11.17 1.42 12.61
N ASP A 267 -10.96 0.11 12.44
CA ASP A 267 -9.82 -0.63 12.99
C ASP A 267 -8.96 -1.19 11.85
N VAL A 268 -9.47 -2.13 11.07
CA VAL A 268 -8.85 -2.60 9.84
C VAL A 268 -9.80 -2.37 8.67
N MET A 269 -9.29 -1.90 7.55
CA MET A 269 -10.07 -1.66 6.34
C MET A 269 -9.49 -2.48 5.19
N VAL A 270 -10.35 -3.17 4.43
CA VAL A 270 -9.95 -3.90 3.21
C VAL A 270 -10.74 -3.41 2.02
N MET A 271 -10.07 -3.21 0.87
CA MET A 271 -10.69 -2.59 -0.29
C MET A 271 -9.96 -2.84 -1.60
N PRO A 272 -10.68 -2.69 -2.74
CA PRO A 272 -10.10 -2.69 -4.07
C PRO A 272 -9.09 -1.56 -4.29
N ASN A 273 -8.36 -1.66 -5.38
CA ASN A 273 -7.18 -0.87 -5.70
C ASN A 273 -7.41 0.65 -5.67
N LEU A 274 -8.32 1.17 -6.49
CA LEU A 274 -8.54 2.62 -6.60
C LEU A 274 -9.06 3.21 -5.28
N TYR A 275 -10.03 2.55 -4.63
CA TYR A 275 -10.55 3.05 -3.35
C TYR A 275 -9.47 3.09 -2.29
N GLY A 276 -8.61 2.07 -2.25
CA GLY A 276 -7.47 2.06 -1.35
C GLY A 276 -6.54 3.24 -1.55
N ASN A 277 -6.26 3.63 -2.80
CA ASN A 277 -5.43 4.80 -3.06
C ASN A 277 -6.06 6.10 -2.56
N VAL A 278 -7.37 6.28 -2.76
CA VAL A 278 -8.09 7.46 -2.28
C VAL A 278 -8.12 7.49 -0.75
N ILE A 279 -8.54 6.39 -0.13
CA ILE A 279 -8.64 6.26 1.33
C ILE A 279 -7.28 6.45 2.02
N ASN A 280 -6.19 5.92 1.45
CA ASN A 280 -4.83 6.12 1.96
C ASN A 280 -4.47 7.61 2.08
N ASN A 281 -4.80 8.41 1.06
CA ASN A 281 -4.53 9.83 1.07
C ASN A 281 -5.43 10.60 2.07
N VAL A 282 -6.70 10.21 2.19
CA VAL A 282 -7.61 10.77 3.21
C VAL A 282 -7.07 10.48 4.61
N CYS A 283 -6.71 9.22 4.89
CA CYS A 283 -6.18 8.83 6.19
C CYS A 283 -4.82 9.48 6.50
N ALA A 284 -3.94 9.65 5.50
CA ALA A 284 -2.71 10.40 5.68
C ALA A 284 -2.99 11.86 6.08
N GLY A 285 -3.96 12.51 5.44
CA GLY A 285 -4.41 13.85 5.82
C GLY A 285 -4.94 13.92 7.25
N LEU A 286 -5.68 12.91 7.69
CA LEU A 286 -6.25 12.85 9.05
C LEU A 286 -5.19 12.77 10.15
N VAL A 287 -4.03 12.17 9.90
CA VAL A 287 -2.95 12.01 10.89
C VAL A 287 -1.85 13.07 10.77
N GLY A 288 -2.00 14.06 9.89
CA GLY A 288 -1.09 15.20 9.80
C GLY A 288 -0.34 15.33 8.48
N GLY A 289 -0.46 14.38 7.56
CA GLY A 289 0.08 14.49 6.20
C GLY A 289 0.89 13.30 5.70
N PRO A 290 1.28 13.35 4.41
CA PRO A 290 1.97 12.26 3.73
C PRO A 290 3.36 11.96 4.29
N GLY A 291 4.00 12.94 4.93
CA GLY A 291 5.33 12.81 5.55
C GLY A 291 5.38 11.97 6.83
N LEU A 292 4.23 11.52 7.32
CA LEU A 292 4.12 10.81 8.61
C LEU A 292 3.72 9.33 8.47
N VAL A 293 3.20 8.91 7.32
CA VAL A 293 2.57 7.60 7.17
C VAL A 293 3.45 6.66 6.36
N PRO A 294 3.90 5.54 6.95
CA PRO A 294 4.63 4.49 6.25
C PRO A 294 3.68 3.55 5.51
N GLY A 295 4.22 2.85 4.51
CA GLY A 295 3.51 1.83 3.79
C GLY A 295 4.42 0.66 3.40
N ALA A 296 3.81 -0.47 3.12
CA ALA A 296 4.48 -1.64 2.63
C ALA A 296 3.66 -2.33 1.54
N ASN A 297 4.34 -2.91 0.57
CA ASN A 297 3.72 -3.75 -0.46
C ASN A 297 4.24 -5.17 -0.29
N TYR A 298 3.34 -6.11 -0.09
CA TYR A 298 3.67 -7.51 0.15
C TYR A 298 3.18 -8.39 -1.00
N GLY A 299 4.05 -9.27 -1.43
CA GLY A 299 3.75 -10.43 -2.26
C GLY A 299 3.96 -11.71 -1.46
N ASN A 300 3.92 -12.88 -2.12
CA ASN A 300 4.21 -14.15 -1.45
C ASN A 300 5.71 -14.32 -1.12
N VAL A 301 6.59 -13.66 -1.87
CA VAL A 301 8.06 -13.84 -1.78
C VAL A 301 8.77 -12.52 -1.54
N TYR A 302 8.22 -11.42 -2.01
CA TYR A 302 8.86 -10.11 -2.05
C TYR A 302 8.12 -9.11 -1.17
N ALA A 303 8.87 -8.19 -0.57
CA ALA A 303 8.33 -7.06 0.18
C ALA A 303 9.03 -5.76 -0.23
N VAL A 304 8.25 -4.72 -0.49
CA VAL A 304 8.76 -3.39 -0.86
C VAL A 304 8.14 -2.36 0.09
N PHE A 305 9.00 -1.66 0.82
CA PHE A 305 8.63 -0.63 1.79
C PHE A 305 8.79 0.75 1.16
N GLU A 306 7.81 1.60 1.39
CA GLU A 306 7.77 2.96 0.84
C GLU A 306 6.94 3.87 1.76
N THR A 307 6.84 5.16 1.47
CA THR A 307 5.85 6.02 2.11
C THR A 307 4.44 5.68 1.63
N ALA A 308 3.42 5.86 2.47
CA ALA A 308 2.05 5.44 2.18
C ALA A 308 1.45 6.12 0.93
N THR A 309 1.74 7.40 0.76
CA THR A 309 1.29 8.20 -0.37
C THR A 309 2.41 8.34 -1.41
N ARG A 310 2.05 8.60 -2.65
CA ARG A 310 3.01 8.64 -3.77
C ARG A 310 3.45 10.04 -4.14
N ASN A 311 3.44 10.95 -3.18
CA ASN A 311 3.91 12.30 -3.38
C ASN A 311 5.43 12.32 -3.49
N THR A 312 5.97 12.77 -4.61
CA THR A 312 7.42 12.85 -4.84
C THR A 312 8.07 14.06 -4.17
N GLY A 313 7.29 15.08 -3.80
CA GLY A 313 7.80 16.29 -3.16
C GLY A 313 8.79 17.08 -4.02
N LYS A 314 8.68 17.05 -5.34
CA LYS A 314 9.62 17.73 -6.26
C LYS A 314 9.84 19.20 -5.94
N SER A 315 8.79 19.92 -5.52
CA SER A 315 8.87 21.36 -5.19
C SER A 315 9.75 21.67 -3.99
N ILE A 316 9.98 20.69 -3.12
CA ILE A 316 10.79 20.82 -1.90
C ILE A 316 12.08 19.99 -1.93
N ALA A 317 12.36 19.30 -3.03
CA ALA A 317 13.55 18.50 -3.19
C ALA A 317 14.83 19.34 -3.02
N ASN A 318 15.81 18.80 -2.32
CA ASN A 318 17.11 19.43 -2.01
C ASN A 318 17.01 20.76 -1.22
N LYS A 319 15.86 21.05 -0.59
CA LYS A 319 15.69 22.24 0.27
C LYS A 319 15.90 21.95 1.75
N ASN A 320 16.19 20.71 2.12
CA ASN A 320 16.38 20.27 3.51
C ASN A 320 15.19 20.59 4.43
N ILE A 321 13.95 20.50 3.89
CA ILE A 321 12.70 20.75 4.62
C ILE A 321 11.72 19.58 4.56
N ALA A 322 12.08 18.50 3.85
CA ALA A 322 11.26 17.32 3.74
C ALA A 322 11.16 16.57 5.07
N ASN A 323 9.97 16.10 5.43
CA ASN A 323 9.79 15.30 6.64
C ASN A 323 10.32 13.88 6.44
N PRO A 324 11.32 13.43 7.21
CA PRO A 324 11.91 12.10 7.04
C PRO A 324 11.11 10.99 7.74
N THR A 325 10.09 11.33 8.54
CA THR A 325 9.40 10.42 9.46
C THR A 325 8.76 9.23 8.74
N ALA A 326 8.01 9.45 7.66
CA ALA A 326 7.35 8.37 6.92
C ALA A 326 8.35 7.35 6.37
N MET A 327 9.45 7.80 5.77
CA MET A 327 10.48 6.93 5.20
C MET A 327 11.23 6.16 6.30
N LEU A 328 11.52 6.81 7.42
CA LEU A 328 12.15 6.16 8.57
C LEU A 328 11.21 5.14 9.23
N LEU A 329 9.92 5.43 9.34
CA LEU A 329 8.93 4.46 9.84
C LEU A 329 8.75 3.29 8.85
N ALA A 330 8.77 3.54 7.54
CA ALA A 330 8.76 2.49 6.54
C ALA A 330 10.01 1.59 6.64
N SER A 331 11.18 2.19 6.92
CA SER A 331 12.39 1.42 7.19
C SER A 331 12.30 0.59 8.49
N CYS A 332 11.58 1.06 9.51
CA CYS A 332 11.28 0.27 10.70
C CYS A 332 10.36 -0.93 10.38
N MET A 333 9.34 -0.74 9.52
CA MET A 333 8.51 -1.87 9.05
C MET A 333 9.35 -2.90 8.29
N MET A 334 10.31 -2.45 7.48
CA MET A 334 11.27 -3.30 6.79
C MET A 334 12.14 -4.10 7.78
N LEU A 335 12.62 -3.47 8.85
CA LEU A 335 13.40 -4.15 9.89
C LEU A 335 12.57 -5.18 10.65
N ASP A 336 11.31 -4.88 10.94
CA ASP A 336 10.39 -5.86 11.55
C ASP A 336 10.17 -7.06 10.63
N HIS A 337 10.02 -6.83 9.33
CA HIS A 337 9.93 -7.90 8.33
C HIS A 337 11.20 -8.77 8.29
N LEU A 338 12.38 -8.17 8.42
CA LEU A 338 13.67 -8.88 8.49
C LEU A 338 13.93 -9.54 9.86
N LYS A 339 12.95 -9.49 10.80
CA LYS A 339 13.07 -9.98 12.19
C LYS A 339 14.15 -9.25 13.02
N LEU A 340 14.48 -8.03 12.61
CA LEU A 340 15.39 -7.13 13.33
C LEU A 340 14.60 -6.20 14.29
N HIS A 341 13.71 -6.77 15.09
CA HIS A 341 12.74 -6.06 15.93
C HIS A 341 13.37 -5.11 16.93
N THR A 342 14.51 -5.47 17.52
CA THR A 342 15.22 -4.62 18.49
C THR A 342 15.65 -3.31 17.85
N TYR A 343 16.20 -3.37 16.65
CA TYR A 343 16.62 -2.17 15.90
C TYR A 343 15.40 -1.34 15.47
N ALA A 344 14.35 -1.98 14.97
CA ALA A 344 13.11 -1.31 14.61
C ALA A 344 12.50 -0.56 15.80
N ALA A 345 12.41 -1.21 16.95
CA ALA A 345 11.86 -0.62 18.17
C ALA A 345 12.71 0.57 18.68
N SER A 346 14.05 0.45 18.63
CA SER A 346 14.97 1.51 19.03
C SER A 346 14.80 2.75 18.14
N ILE A 347 14.81 2.58 16.83
CA ILE A 347 14.67 3.68 15.87
C ILE A 347 13.27 4.30 16.00
N ARG A 348 12.21 3.49 16.05
CA ARG A 348 10.82 3.97 16.22
C ARG A 348 10.67 4.81 17.49
N LYS A 349 11.26 4.36 18.63
CA LYS A 349 11.23 5.10 19.87
C LYS A 349 11.99 6.44 19.76
N ALA A 350 13.09 6.48 19.02
CA ALA A 350 13.84 7.71 18.78
C ALA A 350 13.06 8.69 17.88
N ILE A 351 12.37 8.20 16.85
CA ILE A 351 11.49 9.00 16.00
C ILE A 351 10.37 9.64 16.84
N LEU A 352 9.64 8.84 17.63
CA LEU A 352 8.56 9.34 18.48
C LEU A 352 9.07 10.33 19.54
N GLY A 353 10.28 10.10 20.08
CA GLY A 353 10.92 11.01 21.00
C GLY A 353 11.25 12.38 20.36
N SER A 354 11.78 12.38 19.14
CA SER A 354 12.04 13.61 18.37
C SER A 354 10.74 14.36 18.04
N MET A 355 9.66 13.66 17.74
CA MET A 355 8.34 14.25 17.46
C MET A 355 7.73 15.00 18.68
N ASN A 356 8.11 14.67 19.91
CA ASN A 356 7.67 15.43 21.08
C ASN A 356 8.32 16.81 21.20
N GLU A 357 9.39 17.07 20.46
CA GLU A 357 10.09 18.35 20.46
C GLU A 357 9.54 19.23 19.31
N HIS A 358 8.61 20.16 19.60
CA HIS A 358 7.98 21.01 18.57
C HIS A 358 8.98 21.75 17.67
N ARG A 359 10.15 22.11 18.18
CA ARG A 359 11.21 22.75 17.38
C ARG A 359 11.76 21.82 16.28
N MET A 360 11.56 20.48 16.40
CA MET A 360 11.98 19.50 15.41
C MET A 360 10.91 19.25 14.33
N HIS A 361 9.74 19.87 14.46
CA HIS A 361 8.69 19.73 13.45
C HIS A 361 9.09 20.42 12.15
N THR A 362 8.95 19.70 11.06
CA THR A 362 9.13 20.22 9.70
C THR A 362 7.95 21.10 9.26
N PRO A 363 8.07 21.90 8.19
CA PRO A 363 7.01 22.82 7.76
C PRO A 363 5.66 22.17 7.44
N ASP A 364 5.66 20.93 6.98
CA ASP A 364 4.43 20.16 6.65
C ASP A 364 3.54 19.89 7.87
N ILE A 365 4.10 19.89 9.06
CA ILE A 365 3.39 19.72 10.34
C ILE A 365 3.42 20.99 11.21
N GLY A 366 3.65 22.14 10.59
CA GLY A 366 3.56 23.45 11.22
C GLY A 366 4.80 23.91 11.98
N GLY A 367 5.94 23.25 11.81
CA GLY A 367 7.23 23.65 12.42
C GLY A 367 8.13 24.42 11.47
N GLN A 368 9.36 24.65 11.92
CA GLN A 368 10.44 25.27 11.15
C GLN A 368 11.73 24.44 11.13
N GLY A 369 11.66 23.22 11.65
CA GLY A 369 12.81 22.31 11.69
C GLY A 369 13.19 21.82 10.30
N THR A 370 14.48 21.64 10.10
CA THR A 370 15.03 21.08 8.85
C THR A 370 15.08 19.55 8.90
N THR A 371 15.09 18.91 7.75
CA THR A 371 15.27 17.44 7.63
C THR A 371 16.48 16.95 8.41
N SER A 372 17.62 17.64 8.25
CA SER A 372 18.87 17.31 8.92
C SER A 372 18.79 17.43 10.45
N GLU A 373 18.14 18.46 10.99
CA GLU A 373 17.95 18.63 12.44
C GLU A 373 17.11 17.52 13.04
N VAL A 374 16.02 17.14 12.37
CA VAL A 374 15.17 15.99 12.78
C VAL A 374 16.01 14.71 12.83
N VAL A 375 16.77 14.42 11.78
CA VAL A 375 17.62 13.22 11.70
C VAL A 375 18.69 13.22 12.78
N GLN A 376 19.36 14.36 13.02
CA GLN A 376 20.33 14.49 14.10
C GLN A 376 19.71 14.29 15.49
N SER A 377 18.50 14.83 15.73
CA SER A 377 17.76 14.59 16.98
C SER A 377 17.49 13.09 17.17
N ILE A 378 17.03 12.40 16.13
CA ILE A 378 16.82 10.96 16.17
C ILE A 378 18.11 10.20 16.48
N CYS A 379 19.21 10.52 15.80
CA CYS A 379 20.51 9.89 16.03
C CYS A 379 21.01 10.09 17.47
N ARG A 380 20.88 11.30 18.04
CA ARG A 380 21.24 11.57 19.44
C ARG A 380 20.44 10.70 20.42
N GLN A 381 19.15 10.53 20.19
CA GLN A 381 18.30 9.68 21.04
C GLN A 381 18.66 8.19 20.97
N ILE A 382 19.11 7.69 19.81
CA ILE A 382 19.61 6.33 19.66
C ILE A 382 20.89 6.12 20.48
N ILE A 383 21.85 7.04 20.42
CA ILE A 383 23.15 6.97 21.11
C ILE A 383 22.95 6.97 22.64
N ILE A 384 22.13 7.87 23.18
CA ILE A 384 21.87 7.98 24.63
C ILE A 384 21.36 6.66 25.19
N LYS A 385 20.56 5.89 24.43
CA LYS A 385 19.98 4.63 24.93
C LYS A 385 20.93 3.44 24.86
N ASN A 386 21.90 3.45 23.97
CA ASN A 386 22.88 2.36 23.84
C ASN A 386 24.05 2.46 24.84
N GLY A 387 24.01 3.40 25.80
CA GLY A 387 25.00 3.54 26.83
C GLY A 387 26.39 3.98 26.35
N ARG A 388 26.49 4.39 25.10
CA ARG A 388 27.71 4.96 24.53
C ARG A 388 27.59 6.48 24.55
N ALA A 389 27.99 7.07 25.65
CA ALA A 389 28.38 8.47 25.65
C ALA A 389 29.63 8.63 24.76
N VAL A 390 29.40 8.92 23.49
CA VAL A 390 30.50 9.43 22.66
C VAL A 390 30.58 10.92 22.96
N THR A 391 31.50 11.27 23.83
CA THR A 391 31.99 12.64 23.95
C THR A 391 32.59 13.03 22.60
N ILE A 392 31.94 13.99 21.91
CA ILE A 392 32.49 14.68 20.73
C ILE A 392 33.30 15.87 21.24
#